data_4c2543ba8bee61e6d3cc8675d6e1b744
#
_entry.id   4c2543ba8bee61e6d3cc8675d6e1b744
#
_cell.length_a   1.000
_cell.length_b   1.000
_cell.length_c   1.000
_cell.angle_alpha   90.00
_cell.angle_beta   90.00
_cell.angle_gamma   90.00
#
_symmetry.space_group_name_H-M   'P 1'
#
loop_
_entity.id
_entity.type
_entity.pdbx_description
1 polymer ?
#
loop_
_entity_poly.entity_id
_entity_poly.type
_entity_poly.pdbx_seq_one_letter_code
_entity_poly.pdbx_strand_id
1 'polypeptide(L)'
;MKERRKYNRAGIQLHVRLEAVNAGRRIMVLDLTTRDISYTGTFIPTLTSFPEGTRFRMDFTLPGDNLEEFRDIESMMDCKGRLVRSDSHGIAIQFDEDCRFEGLKAL
;
A
#
# COMPACT_ATOMS: atom_id res chain seq x y z
N MET A 1 20.63 -7.62 -13.47
CA MET A 1 19.86 -8.57 -12.65
C MET A 1 18.42 -8.63 -13.13
N LYS A 2 17.86 -9.81 -13.22
CA LYS A 2 16.49 -9.96 -13.67
C LYS A 2 15.50 -9.68 -12.56
N GLU A 3 14.48 -8.93 -12.89
CA GLU A 3 13.36 -8.71 -12.00
C GLU A 3 12.45 -9.94 -11.99
N ARG A 4 12.14 -10.45 -10.80
CA ARG A 4 11.30 -11.63 -10.66
C ARG A 4 9.83 -11.31 -10.48
N ARG A 5 9.52 -10.06 -10.19
CA ARG A 5 8.14 -9.65 -9.97
C ARG A 5 7.46 -9.45 -11.31
N LYS A 6 6.18 -9.79 -11.34
CA LYS A 6 5.37 -9.55 -12.52
C LYS A 6 5.27 -8.06 -12.82
N TYR A 7 5.22 -7.24 -11.78
CA TYR A 7 5.14 -5.78 -11.90
C TYR A 7 6.29 -5.16 -11.13
N ASN A 8 6.90 -4.15 -11.70
CA ASN A 8 7.96 -3.42 -11.04
C ASN A 8 7.41 -2.61 -9.88
N ARG A 9 8.19 -2.50 -8.84
CA ARG A 9 7.91 -1.61 -7.74
C ARG A 9 8.57 -0.28 -8.01
N ALA A 10 7.80 0.80 -7.85
CA ALA A 10 8.35 2.14 -7.91
C ALA A 10 8.63 2.61 -6.49
N GLY A 11 9.80 3.20 -6.27
CA GLY A 11 10.18 3.77 -4.98
C GLY A 11 9.43 5.06 -4.72
N ILE A 12 8.13 5.00 -4.74
CA ILE A 12 7.26 6.15 -4.57
C ILE A 12 6.80 6.22 -3.13
N GLN A 13 7.03 7.37 -2.51
CA GLN A 13 6.61 7.63 -1.15
C GLN A 13 5.28 8.37 -1.15
N LEU A 14 4.22 7.65 -0.83
CA LEU A 14 2.89 8.22 -0.68
C LEU A 14 2.50 8.21 0.79
N HIS A 15 1.87 9.28 1.23
CA HIS A 15 1.24 9.27 2.54
C HIS A 15 0.04 8.34 2.47
N VAL A 16 -0.13 7.50 3.49
CA VAL A 16 -1.23 6.56 3.54
C VAL A 16 -1.87 6.59 4.93
N ARG A 17 -3.18 6.75 4.95
CA ARG A 17 -3.96 6.53 6.16
C ARG A 17 -4.39 5.08 6.16
N LEU A 18 -3.86 4.33 7.11
CA LEU A 18 -4.00 2.89 7.17
C LEU A 18 -4.94 2.52 8.32
N GLU A 19 -6.00 1.80 7.99
CA GLU A 19 -6.89 1.24 8.99
C GLU A 19 -6.68 -0.27 9.01
N ALA A 20 -6.27 -0.80 10.17
CA ALA A 20 -6.04 -2.23 10.34
C ALA A 20 -7.29 -2.87 10.92
N VAL A 21 -7.69 -3.99 10.34
CA VAL A 21 -8.91 -4.73 10.73
C VAL A 21 -8.53 -6.19 10.90
N ASN A 22 -8.97 -6.78 12.00
CA ASN A 22 -8.77 -8.21 12.23
C ASN A 22 -10.04 -8.76 12.87
N ALA A 23 -10.48 -9.92 12.38
CA ALA A 23 -11.71 -10.57 12.86
C ALA A 23 -12.92 -9.63 12.83
N GLY A 24 -13.00 -8.79 11.77
CA GLY A 24 -14.11 -7.87 11.60
C GLY A 24 -14.07 -6.63 12.48
N ARG A 25 -13.01 -6.44 13.24
CA ARG A 25 -12.88 -5.30 14.13
C ARG A 25 -11.70 -4.43 13.73
N ARG A 26 -11.91 -3.11 13.77
CA ARG A 26 -10.82 -2.15 13.59
C ARG A 26 -9.89 -2.23 14.80
N ILE A 27 -8.60 -2.49 14.54
CA ILE A 27 -7.60 -2.57 15.57
C ILE A 27 -6.99 -1.20 15.83
N MET A 28 -6.61 -0.50 14.76
CA MET A 28 -6.00 0.82 14.88
C MET A 28 -6.01 1.54 13.54
N VAL A 29 -5.76 2.85 13.59
CA VAL A 29 -5.59 3.70 12.43
C VAL A 29 -4.22 4.36 12.56
N LEU A 30 -3.43 4.33 11.50
CA LEU A 30 -2.09 4.92 11.46
C LEU A 30 -1.93 5.80 10.24
N ASP A 31 -1.15 6.86 10.39
CA ASP A 31 -0.70 7.67 9.26
C ASP A 31 0.76 7.32 8.99
N LEU A 32 1.02 6.76 7.83
CA LEU A 32 2.33 6.23 7.47
C LEU A 32 2.71 6.71 6.08
N THR A 33 3.92 6.34 5.65
CA THR A 33 4.42 6.67 4.32
C THR A 33 4.92 5.40 3.68
N THR A 34 4.54 5.15 2.43
CA THR A 34 5.00 3.96 1.71
C THR A 34 6.49 4.08 1.39
N ARG A 35 7.21 2.96 1.34
CA ARG A 35 8.56 2.91 0.82
C ARG A 35 8.54 2.67 -0.68
N ASP A 36 7.67 1.78 -1.11
CA ASP A 36 7.47 1.48 -2.51
C ASP A 36 6.02 1.05 -2.73
N ILE A 37 5.60 1.09 -3.99
CA ILE A 37 4.25 0.68 -4.37
C ILE A 37 4.32 0.06 -5.76
N SER A 38 3.44 -0.91 -6.01
CA SER A 38 3.29 -1.54 -7.31
C SER A 38 1.81 -1.78 -7.59
N TYR A 39 1.53 -2.30 -8.76
CA TYR A 39 0.15 -2.65 -9.14
C TYR A 39 -0.49 -3.62 -8.14
N THR A 40 0.29 -4.51 -7.52
CA THR A 40 -0.25 -5.57 -6.67
C THR A 40 -0.10 -5.34 -5.18
N GLY A 41 0.67 -4.33 -4.77
CA GLY A 41 0.85 -4.12 -3.34
C GLY A 41 1.82 -3.01 -2.99
N THR A 42 2.11 -2.90 -1.71
CA THR A 42 2.98 -1.86 -1.19
C THR A 42 3.76 -2.37 0.02
N PHE A 43 4.92 -1.77 0.27
CA PHE A 43 5.64 -1.95 1.51
C PHE A 43 5.65 -0.64 2.29
N ILE A 44 5.29 -0.72 3.57
CA ILE A 44 5.17 0.44 4.44
C ILE A 44 6.06 0.24 5.67
N PRO A 45 7.12 1.06 5.84
CA PRO A 45 7.94 1.01 7.03
C PRO A 45 7.13 1.39 8.27
N THR A 46 7.21 0.58 9.30
CA THR A 46 6.54 0.86 10.57
C THR A 46 7.15 -0.02 11.65
N LEU A 47 7.14 0.47 12.88
CA LEU A 47 7.55 -0.32 14.04
C LEU A 47 6.40 -1.14 14.60
N THR A 48 5.19 -0.88 14.14
CA THR A 48 4.00 -1.61 14.59
C THR A 48 3.94 -2.94 13.86
N SER A 49 3.81 -4.03 14.60
CA SER A 49 3.59 -5.33 14.01
C SER A 49 2.11 -5.69 14.07
N PHE A 50 1.69 -6.53 13.14
CA PHE A 50 0.29 -6.93 13.02
C PHE A 50 0.18 -8.45 12.99
N PRO A 51 -0.88 -9.02 13.58
CA PRO A 51 -1.06 -10.45 13.55
C PRO A 51 -1.43 -10.94 12.15
N GLU A 52 -1.14 -12.21 11.90
CA GLU A 52 -1.55 -12.88 10.68
C GLU A 52 -3.06 -12.75 10.51
N GLY A 53 -3.49 -12.56 9.28
CA GLY A 53 -4.91 -12.39 8.98
C GLY A 53 -5.39 -10.95 9.05
N THR A 54 -4.51 -10.00 9.39
CA THR A 54 -4.89 -8.59 9.40
C THR A 54 -5.20 -8.12 7.99
N ARG A 55 -6.29 -7.38 7.86
CA ARG A 55 -6.68 -6.73 6.63
C ARG A 55 -6.55 -5.22 6.79
N PHE A 56 -6.39 -4.53 5.67
CA PHE A 56 -6.17 -3.09 5.69
C PHE A 56 -7.12 -2.37 4.75
N ARG A 57 -7.52 -1.18 5.18
CA ARG A 57 -8.14 -0.17 4.32
C ARG A 57 -7.17 1.00 4.27
N MET A 58 -6.94 1.50 3.08
CA MET A 58 -5.91 2.51 2.85
C MET A 58 -6.43 3.64 1.99
N ASP A 59 -6.13 4.85 2.43
CA ASP A 59 -6.36 6.05 1.63
C ASP A 59 -5.00 6.67 1.36
N PHE A 60 -4.62 6.69 0.08
CA PHE A 60 -3.33 7.24 -0.34
C PHE A 60 -3.47 8.68 -0.76
N THR A 61 -2.51 9.50 -0.37
CA THR A 61 -2.44 10.90 -0.75
C THR A 61 -1.20 11.14 -1.59
N LEU A 62 -1.39 11.74 -2.76
CA LEU A 62 -0.28 12.05 -3.65
C LEU A 62 0.43 13.32 -3.18
N PRO A 63 1.77 13.37 -3.33
CA PRO A 63 2.49 14.63 -3.15
C PRO A 63 2.02 15.66 -4.15
N GLY A 64 1.84 16.89 -3.70
CA GLY A 64 1.28 17.95 -4.54
C GLY A 64 2.06 18.24 -5.82
N ASP A 65 3.37 18.13 -5.77
CA ASP A 65 4.25 18.43 -6.91
C ASP A 65 4.34 17.28 -7.93
N ASN A 66 3.69 16.16 -7.66
CA ASN A 66 3.73 14.99 -8.55
C ASN A 66 2.38 14.65 -9.15
N LEU A 67 1.41 15.54 -9.06
CA LEU A 67 0.05 15.25 -9.51
C LEU A 67 -0.05 14.88 -10.99
N GLU A 68 0.74 15.53 -11.84
CA GLU A 68 0.69 15.22 -13.27
C GLU A 68 1.18 13.82 -13.58
N GLU A 69 2.23 13.38 -12.90
CA GLU A 69 2.79 12.06 -13.12
C GLU A 69 1.88 10.95 -12.62
N PHE A 70 1.08 11.24 -11.60
CA PHE A 70 0.28 10.23 -10.93
C PHE A 70 -1.22 10.50 -11.01
N ARG A 71 -1.67 11.24 -12.04
CA ARG A 71 -3.09 11.59 -12.15
C ARG A 71 -4.00 10.36 -12.18
N ASP A 72 -3.50 9.27 -12.76
CA ASP A 72 -4.29 8.05 -12.86
C ASP A 72 -4.44 7.33 -11.53
N ILE A 73 -3.70 7.74 -10.52
CA ILE A 73 -3.76 7.13 -9.18
C ILE A 73 -4.15 8.14 -8.10
N GLU A 74 -4.60 9.33 -8.49
CA GLU A 74 -4.98 10.35 -7.52
C GLU A 74 -6.22 9.97 -6.71
N SER A 75 -7.03 9.05 -7.21
CA SER A 75 -8.24 8.61 -6.53
C SER A 75 -8.06 7.29 -5.77
N MET A 76 -6.88 7.03 -5.24
CA MET A 76 -6.59 5.81 -4.51
C MET A 76 -7.17 5.86 -3.10
N MET A 77 -8.50 5.93 -3.01
CA MET A 77 -9.24 5.97 -1.75
C MET A 77 -9.89 4.62 -1.51
N ASP A 78 -10.00 4.26 -0.23
CA ASP A 78 -10.66 3.03 0.20
C ASP A 78 -10.08 1.77 -0.46
N CYS A 79 -8.77 1.79 -0.67
CA CYS A 79 -8.06 0.64 -1.20
C CYS A 79 -7.94 -0.42 -0.12
N LYS A 80 -8.26 -1.67 -0.46
CA LYS A 80 -8.23 -2.77 0.51
C LYS A 80 -7.14 -3.76 0.16
N GLY A 81 -6.61 -4.38 1.21
CA GLY A 81 -5.59 -5.39 1.02
C GLY A 81 -5.40 -6.24 2.26
N ARG A 82 -4.48 -7.18 2.15
CA ARG A 82 -4.18 -8.10 3.25
C ARG A 82 -2.71 -8.07 3.59
N LEU A 83 -2.42 -8.37 4.85
CA LEU A 83 -1.05 -8.49 5.32
C LEU A 83 -0.41 -9.74 4.71
N VAL A 84 0.74 -9.53 4.06
CA VAL A 84 1.56 -10.63 3.54
C VAL A 84 2.66 -10.95 4.53
N ARG A 85 3.28 -9.91 5.10
CA ARG A 85 4.42 -10.06 5.98
C ARG A 85 4.50 -8.87 6.93
N SER A 86 4.84 -9.15 8.18
CA SER A 86 5.13 -8.11 9.16
C SER A 86 6.45 -8.48 9.83
N ASP A 87 7.44 -7.58 9.75
CA ASP A 87 8.75 -7.80 10.34
C ASP A 87 9.28 -6.50 10.96
N SER A 88 10.54 -6.50 11.39
CA SER A 88 11.13 -5.36 12.07
C SER A 88 11.32 -4.14 11.17
N HIS A 89 11.21 -4.29 9.85
CA HIS A 89 11.39 -3.20 8.90
C HIS A 89 10.07 -2.57 8.49
N GLY A 90 8.98 -3.30 8.59
CA GLY A 90 7.67 -2.80 8.21
C GLY A 90 6.71 -3.91 7.80
N ILE A 91 5.73 -3.54 7.02
CA ILE A 91 4.69 -4.46 6.58
C ILE A 91 4.58 -4.47 5.06
N ALA A 92 4.35 -5.66 4.53
CA ALA A 92 4.07 -5.86 3.11
C ALA A 92 2.58 -6.17 2.97
N ILE A 93 1.91 -5.44 2.10
CA ILE A 93 0.47 -5.55 1.88
C ILE A 93 0.22 -5.91 0.42
N GLN A 94 -0.62 -6.90 0.18
CA GLN A 94 -1.10 -7.24 -1.15
C GLN A 94 -2.48 -6.63 -1.34
N PHE A 95 -2.64 -5.85 -2.42
CA PHE A 95 -3.94 -5.24 -2.73
C PHE A 95 -4.93 -6.29 -3.19
N ASP A 96 -6.20 -6.10 -2.82
CA ASP A 96 -7.29 -6.87 -3.40
C ASP A 96 -7.41 -6.54 -4.88
N GLU A 97 -7.95 -7.46 -5.67
CA GLU A 97 -8.02 -7.27 -7.13
C GLU A 97 -8.78 -6.00 -7.53
N ASP A 98 -9.85 -5.69 -6.83
CA ASP A 98 -10.67 -4.52 -7.12
C ASP A 98 -10.02 -3.21 -6.69
N CYS A 99 -8.87 -3.27 -6.05
CA CYS A 99 -8.09 -2.10 -5.63
C CYS A 99 -6.80 -1.92 -6.42
N ARG A 100 -6.64 -2.64 -7.51
CA ARG A 100 -5.45 -2.52 -8.34
C ARG A 100 -5.65 -1.41 -9.37
N PHE A 101 -4.76 -0.44 -9.33
CA PHE A 101 -4.89 0.77 -10.15
C PHE A 101 -4.10 0.60 -11.44
N GLU A 102 -4.77 0.81 -12.57
CA GLU A 102 -4.15 0.64 -13.89
C GLU A 102 -2.93 1.56 -14.07
N GLY A 103 -2.96 2.76 -13.50
CA GLY A 103 -1.82 3.66 -13.58
C GLY A 103 -0.53 3.10 -12.99
N LEU A 104 -0.64 2.22 -12.01
CA LEU A 104 0.53 1.59 -11.40
C LEU A 104 1.12 0.48 -12.25
N LYS A 105 0.36 -0.04 -13.20
CA LYS A 105 0.79 -1.13 -14.06
C LYS A 105 1.89 -0.70 -15.01
N ALA A 106 1.94 0.57 -15.34
CA ALA A 106 2.90 1.13 -16.28
C ALA A 106 4.21 1.57 -15.62
N LEU A 107 4.31 1.51 -14.32
CA LEU A 107 5.51 1.92 -13.61
C LEU A 107 6.67 0.95 -13.78
#